data_6eebbbecf2922085cba77aec77e390c0
#
_entry.id   6eebbbecf2922085cba77aec77e390c0
#
_cell.length_a   1.000
_cell.length_b   1.000
_cell.length_c   1.000
_cell.angle_alpha   90.00
_cell.angle_beta   90.00
_cell.angle_gamma   90.00
#
_symmetry.space_group_name_H-M   'P 1'
#
loop_
_entity.id
_entity.type
_entity.pdbx_description
1 polymer ?
#
loop_
_entity_poly.entity_id
_entity_poly.type
_entity_poly.pdbx_seq_one_letter_code
_entity_poly.pdbx_strand_id
1 'polypeptide(L)'
;MASLITIWWRDIPMQVIAREGRRNEKRVLDKRFQIAVDKAAMKSGKKSYGDYIEEMRRAERPCGNDLEAEVEAEAARLDSVYTKEVLRTLVASGGEGARL
;
A
#
# COMPACT_ATOMS: atom_id res chain seq x y z
N MET A 1 -18.09 -6.43 -12.19
CA MET A 1 -16.94 -5.60 -12.60
C MET A 1 -15.77 -5.84 -11.68
N ALA A 2 -14.57 -5.89 -12.26
CA ALA A 2 -13.37 -6.08 -11.46
C ALA A 2 -12.91 -4.77 -10.86
N SER A 3 -12.34 -4.85 -9.66
CA SER A 3 -11.82 -3.70 -8.94
C SER A 3 -10.40 -3.96 -8.47
N LEU A 4 -9.57 -2.93 -8.51
CA LEU A 4 -8.21 -2.97 -7.98
C LEU A 4 -8.18 -2.14 -6.71
N ILE A 5 -7.74 -2.78 -5.62
CA ILE A 5 -7.74 -2.19 -4.29
C ILE A 5 -6.31 -2.10 -3.82
N THR A 6 -5.88 -0.92 -3.38
CA THR A 6 -4.58 -0.73 -2.76
C THR A 6 -4.80 -0.42 -1.29
N ILE A 7 -4.11 -1.13 -0.43
CA ILE A 7 -4.14 -0.88 1.01
C ILE A 7 -2.91 -0.05 1.36
N TRP A 8 -3.17 1.07 2.01
CA TRP A 8 -2.16 2.05 2.40
C TRP A 8 -2.12 2.17 3.91
N TRP A 9 -0.95 2.47 4.45
CA TRP A 9 -0.82 2.98 5.80
C TRP A 9 -0.44 4.44 5.68
N ARG A 10 -1.39 5.34 5.96
CA ARG A 10 -1.30 6.74 5.59
C ARG A 10 -1.01 6.85 4.09
N ASP A 11 0.17 7.30 3.68
CA ASP A 11 0.52 7.43 2.26
C ASP A 11 1.61 6.44 1.82
N ILE A 12 1.80 5.35 2.57
CA ILE A 12 2.72 4.27 2.21
C ILE A 12 1.91 3.06 1.75
N PRO A 13 2.11 2.58 0.51
CA PRO A 13 1.35 1.42 0.04
C PRO A 13 1.87 0.13 0.68
N MET A 14 0.97 -0.82 0.95
CA MET A 14 1.31 -2.09 1.60
C MET A 14 1.01 -3.31 0.74
N GLN A 15 -0.14 -3.35 0.10
CA GLN A 15 -0.53 -4.49 -0.72
C GLN A 15 -1.57 -4.08 -1.75
N VAL A 16 -1.71 -4.92 -2.78
CA VAL A 16 -2.65 -4.71 -3.87
C VAL A 16 -3.54 -5.94 -3.99
N ILE A 17 -4.83 -5.73 -4.19
CA ILE A 17 -5.82 -6.79 -4.35
C ILE A 17 -6.66 -6.49 -5.58
N ALA A 18 -6.77 -7.45 -6.50
CA ALA A 18 -7.73 -7.36 -7.59
C ALA A 18 -8.86 -8.33 -7.32
N ARG A 19 -10.09 -7.88 -7.47
CA ARG A 19 -11.26 -8.66 -7.11
C ARG A 19 -12.38 -8.54 -8.12
N GLU A 20 -13.04 -9.68 -8.39
CA GLU A 20 -14.25 -9.71 -9.20
C GLU A 20 -15.15 -10.82 -8.65
N GLY A 21 -16.28 -10.46 -8.05
CA GLY A 21 -17.15 -11.40 -7.40
C GLY A 21 -16.42 -12.14 -6.29
N ARG A 22 -16.33 -13.47 -6.41
CA ARG A 22 -15.63 -14.30 -5.42
C ARG A 22 -14.17 -14.54 -5.76
N ARG A 23 -13.76 -14.11 -6.96
CA ARG A 23 -12.37 -14.25 -7.39
C ARG A 23 -11.57 -13.09 -6.85
N ASN A 24 -10.37 -13.39 -6.35
CA ASN A 24 -9.44 -12.33 -5.95
C ASN A 24 -8.00 -12.81 -6.13
N GLU A 25 -7.13 -11.83 -6.37
CA GLU A 25 -5.69 -12.02 -6.43
C GLU A 25 -5.08 -10.96 -5.54
N LYS A 26 -4.05 -11.33 -4.78
CA LYS A 26 -3.42 -10.44 -3.82
C LYS A 26 -1.92 -10.46 -4.00
N ARG A 27 -1.30 -9.29 -3.87
CA ARG A 27 0.15 -9.16 -3.91
C ARG A 27 0.58 -8.25 -2.77
N VAL A 28 1.32 -8.82 -1.82
CA VAL A 28 1.95 -8.04 -0.76
C VAL A 28 3.22 -7.43 -1.34
N LEU A 29 3.44 -6.15 -1.10
CA LEU A 29 4.61 -5.47 -1.63
C LEU A 29 5.87 -5.92 -0.89
N ASP A 30 7.05 -5.56 -1.43
CA ASP A 30 8.32 -5.92 -0.83
C ASP A 30 8.37 -5.52 0.64
N LYS A 31 9.11 -6.29 1.45
CA LYS A 31 9.19 -6.06 2.90
C LYS A 31 9.65 -4.65 3.29
N ARG A 32 10.37 -3.95 2.41
CA ARG A 32 10.81 -2.58 2.69
C ARG A 32 9.63 -1.64 2.93
N PHE A 33 8.47 -1.93 2.32
CA PHE A 33 7.25 -1.14 2.55
C PHE A 33 6.74 -1.34 3.96
N GLN A 34 6.70 -2.59 4.43
CA GLN A 34 6.28 -2.87 5.80
C GLN A 34 7.24 -2.26 6.82
N ILE A 35 8.53 -2.33 6.55
CA ILE A 35 9.55 -1.71 7.41
C ILE A 35 9.34 -0.19 7.47
N ALA A 36 9.05 0.42 6.33
CA ALA A 36 8.78 1.86 6.28
C ALA A 36 7.53 2.22 7.09
N VAL A 37 6.46 1.41 6.98
CA VAL A 37 5.24 1.61 7.75
C VAL A 37 5.53 1.53 9.26
N ASP A 38 6.28 0.52 9.68
CA ASP A 38 6.62 0.34 11.09
C ASP A 38 7.40 1.54 11.63
N LYS A 39 8.38 2.02 10.86
CA LYS A 39 9.18 3.18 11.26
C LYS A 39 8.34 4.45 11.31
N ALA A 40 7.46 4.64 10.33
CA ALA A 40 6.56 5.80 10.29
C ALA A 40 5.59 5.79 11.47
N ALA A 41 5.07 4.60 11.81
CA ALA A 41 4.17 4.45 12.94
C ALA A 41 4.88 4.81 14.26
N MET A 42 6.11 4.35 14.44
CA MET A 42 6.90 4.70 15.63
C MET A 42 7.19 6.19 15.69
N LYS A 43 7.56 6.78 14.57
CA LYS A 43 7.89 8.21 14.51
C LYS A 43 6.68 9.08 14.83
N SER A 44 5.48 8.66 14.40
CA SER A 44 4.24 9.42 14.62
C SER A 44 3.56 9.10 15.95
N GLY A 45 4.13 8.19 16.75
CA GLY A 45 3.55 7.79 18.03
C GLY A 45 2.39 6.80 17.91
N LYS A 46 2.17 6.23 16.75
CA LYS A 46 1.09 5.26 16.49
C LYS A 46 1.56 3.85 16.81
N LYS A 47 1.92 3.61 18.07
CA LYS A 47 2.55 2.35 18.49
C LYS A 47 1.57 1.26 18.91
N SER A 48 0.39 1.63 19.41
CA SER A 48 -0.60 0.61 19.79
C SER A 48 -1.25 0.03 18.55
N TYR A 49 -1.78 -1.19 18.66
CA TYR A 49 -2.46 -1.84 17.55
C TYR A 49 -3.64 -1.00 17.06
N GLY A 50 -4.42 -0.43 17.97
CA GLY A 50 -5.54 0.43 17.62
C GLY A 50 -5.11 1.67 16.84
N ASP A 51 -4.06 2.35 17.31
CA ASP A 51 -3.53 3.52 16.63
C ASP A 51 -3.02 3.18 15.23
N TYR A 52 -2.34 2.04 15.10
CA TYR A 52 -1.82 1.56 13.84
C TYR A 52 -2.96 1.31 12.83
N ILE A 53 -4.00 0.61 13.26
CA ILE A 53 -5.14 0.24 12.40
C ILE A 53 -5.92 1.48 11.96
N GLU A 54 -6.05 2.49 12.80
CA GLU A 54 -6.77 3.72 12.45
C GLU A 54 -6.18 4.44 11.25
N GLU A 55 -4.89 4.25 10.98
CA GLU A 55 -4.22 4.92 9.88
C GLU A 55 -4.22 4.11 8.59
N MET A 56 -4.86 2.94 8.59
CA MET A 56 -5.02 2.14 7.37
C MET A 56 -6.01 2.83 6.43
N ARG A 57 -5.68 2.84 5.16
CA ARG A 57 -6.50 3.46 4.12
C ARG A 57 -6.70 2.48 2.98
N ARG A 58 -7.83 2.60 2.33
CA ARG A 58 -8.17 1.75 1.21
C ARG A 58 -8.52 2.63 0.01
N ALA A 59 -7.88 2.38 -1.12
CA ALA A 59 -8.19 3.06 -2.38
C ALA A 59 -8.65 2.00 -3.38
N GLU A 60 -9.71 2.28 -4.11
CA GLU A 60 -10.30 1.32 -5.04
C GLU A 60 -10.59 1.99 -6.37
N ARG A 61 -10.31 1.27 -7.47
CA ARG A 61 -10.65 1.71 -8.82
C ARG A 61 -11.04 0.53 -9.69
N PRO A 62 -11.81 0.75 -10.77
CA PRO A 62 -12.10 -0.31 -11.73
C PRO A 62 -10.81 -0.83 -12.39
N CYS A 63 -10.80 -2.10 -12.77
CA CYS A 63 -9.68 -2.68 -13.51
C CYS A 63 -10.20 -3.73 -14.48
N GLY A 64 -9.28 -4.33 -15.25
CA GLY A 64 -9.62 -5.38 -16.20
C GLY A 64 -9.89 -6.72 -15.54
N ASN A 65 -10.34 -7.68 -16.32
CA ASN A 65 -10.76 -8.99 -15.83
C ASN A 65 -9.62 -9.95 -15.52
N ASP A 66 -8.43 -9.68 -16.03
CA ASP A 66 -7.24 -10.49 -15.73
C ASP A 66 -6.67 -10.02 -14.39
N LEU A 67 -7.19 -10.57 -13.31
CA LEU A 67 -6.87 -10.11 -11.96
C LEU A 67 -5.39 -10.27 -11.63
N GLU A 68 -4.79 -11.37 -12.06
CA GLU A 68 -3.36 -11.61 -11.84
C GLU A 68 -2.52 -10.55 -12.54
N ALA A 69 -2.82 -10.26 -13.80
CA ALA A 69 -2.11 -9.24 -14.55
C ALA A 69 -2.28 -7.86 -13.93
N GLU A 70 -3.47 -7.55 -13.42
CA GLU A 70 -3.75 -6.26 -12.80
C GLU A 70 -2.95 -6.07 -11.51
N VAL A 71 -2.89 -7.07 -10.62
CA VAL A 71 -2.10 -6.94 -9.38
C VAL A 71 -0.61 -6.89 -9.69
N GLU A 72 -0.14 -7.68 -10.66
CA GLU A 72 1.28 -7.67 -11.03
C GLU A 72 1.70 -6.31 -11.57
N ALA A 73 0.89 -5.73 -12.45
CA ALA A 73 1.19 -4.43 -13.05
C ALA A 73 1.22 -3.33 -11.99
N GLU A 74 0.23 -3.29 -11.10
CA GLU A 74 0.18 -2.25 -10.07
C GLU A 74 1.27 -2.44 -9.03
N ALA A 75 1.54 -3.68 -8.60
CA ALA A 75 2.62 -3.95 -7.67
C ALA A 75 3.97 -3.54 -8.27
N ALA A 76 4.19 -3.83 -9.54
CA ALA A 76 5.42 -3.44 -10.24
C ALA A 76 5.55 -1.92 -10.32
N ARG A 77 4.45 -1.21 -10.60
CA ARG A 77 4.44 0.24 -10.64
C ARG A 77 4.81 0.83 -9.28
N LEU A 78 4.15 0.36 -8.22
CA LEU A 78 4.42 0.84 -6.86
C LEU A 78 5.86 0.54 -6.44
N ASP A 79 6.34 -0.65 -6.76
CA ASP A 79 7.72 -1.04 -6.45
C ASP A 79 8.72 -0.12 -7.15
N SER A 80 8.42 0.29 -8.38
CA SER A 80 9.29 1.14 -9.18
C SER A 80 9.31 2.59 -8.72
N VAL A 81 8.14 3.16 -8.35
CA VAL A 81 8.05 4.58 -7.97
C VAL A 81 8.33 4.84 -6.50
N TYR A 82 8.07 3.86 -5.63
CA TYR A 82 8.35 4.00 -4.19
C TYR A 82 9.72 3.42 -3.88
N THR A 83 10.75 4.15 -4.28
CA THR A 83 12.14 3.79 -4.03
C THR A 83 12.46 3.91 -2.53
N LYS A 84 13.64 3.40 -2.14
CA LYS A 84 14.10 3.56 -0.76
C LYS A 84 14.16 5.01 -0.33
N GLU A 85 14.53 5.91 -1.24
CA GLU A 85 14.60 7.33 -0.95
C GLU A 85 13.22 7.93 -0.71
N VAL A 86 12.25 7.57 -1.55
CA VAL A 86 10.86 8.02 -1.40
C VAL A 86 10.31 7.52 -0.07
N LEU A 87 10.53 6.24 0.26
CA LEU A 87 10.07 5.67 1.52
C LEU A 87 10.72 6.34 2.71
N ARG A 88 12.00 6.67 2.63
CA ARG A 88 12.70 7.38 3.70
C ARG A 88 12.08 8.76 3.94
N THR A 89 11.75 9.47 2.88
CA THR A 89 11.08 10.77 2.97
C THR A 89 9.72 10.63 3.65
N LEU A 90 8.95 9.61 3.26
CA LEU A 90 7.64 9.34 3.88
C LEU A 90 7.78 8.99 5.36
N VAL A 91 8.77 8.18 5.73
CA VAL A 91 9.04 7.86 7.13
C VAL A 91 9.35 9.13 7.91
N ALA A 92 10.16 10.03 7.35
CA ALA A 92 10.52 11.29 8.01
C ALA A 92 9.28 12.16 8.28
N SER A 93 8.24 12.03 7.46
CA SER A 93 6.98 12.76 7.61
C SER A 93 5.92 11.95 8.37
N GLY A 94 6.31 10.87 9.03
CA GLY A 94 5.36 10.02 9.76
C GLY A 94 4.42 9.24 8.86
N GLY A 95 4.78 9.03 7.61
CA GLY A 95 3.99 8.29 6.63
C GLY A 95 3.08 9.17 5.79
N GLU A 96 3.14 10.47 5.93
CA GLU A 96 2.30 11.39 5.17
C GLU A 96 3.08 12.06 4.04
N GLY A 97 2.47 12.12 2.85
CA GLY A 97 3.06 12.74 1.68
C GLY A 97 2.19 12.52 0.46
N ALA A 98 2.63 13.02 -0.69
CA ALA A 98 1.89 12.83 -1.92
C ALA A 98 1.95 11.37 -2.36
N ARG A 99 0.83 10.84 -2.81
CA ARG A 99 0.78 9.49 -3.41
C ARG A 99 1.23 9.58 -4.86
N LEU A 100 2.10 8.67 -5.24
CA LEU A 100 2.73 8.66 -6.56
C LEU A 100 2.02 7.74 -7.55
#